data_d48ab09fb2fc7a49a3b0048081907e41
#
_entry.id   d48ab09fb2fc7a49a3b0048081907e41
#
_cell.length_a   1.000
_cell.length_b   1.000
_cell.length_c   1.000
_cell.angle_alpha   90.00
_cell.angle_beta   90.00
_cell.angle_gamma   90.00
#
_symmetry.space_group_name_H-M   'P 1'
#
loop_
_entity.id
_entity.type
_entity.pdbx_description
1 polymer ?
#
loop_
_entity_poly.entity_id
_entity_poly.type
_entity_poly.pdbx_seq_one_letter_code
_entity_poly.pdbx_strand_id
1 'polypeptide(L)'
;MDAVMKVLSRCLLLLAVVGAALNAQGQQENWTLDVRLLTSLPLGRPALGEGSGWRGQALQAVDSPLLARWGQQGTRSYGVSVRRRLGPIGQLAFGFEQTRRIWTVEADWMPAVNSAPLSTVRMDWIVASYSMPILYRTEVTLAPGWRLGAGGGVVMEILPTNAFVSKSSEVSGNVLALEHSSLRYNWNRWGMGLELGIVREGEDADLHIGGALRPLIQPLFQGELEARWNVGQSDVSSRNLARTLDGSWWALDIRLILH
;
A
#
# COMPACT_ATOMS: atom_id res chain seq x y z
N MET A 1 -4.26 -2.85 19.97
CA MET A 1 -3.66 -1.56 20.38
C MET A 1 -2.19 -1.75 20.81
N ASP A 2 -1.86 -2.79 21.59
CA ASP A 2 -0.48 -3.01 22.13
C ASP A 2 0.61 -3.27 21.08
N ALA A 3 0.31 -3.91 19.98
CA ALA A 3 1.30 -4.18 18.93
C ALA A 3 1.76 -2.90 18.20
N VAL A 4 0.85 -1.95 18.01
CA VAL A 4 1.15 -0.67 17.37
C VAL A 4 2.00 0.21 18.29
N MET A 5 1.67 0.24 19.57
CA MET A 5 2.46 0.95 20.58
C MET A 5 3.88 0.40 20.72
N LYS A 6 4.04 -0.94 20.67
CA LYS A 6 5.37 -1.58 20.71
C LYS A 6 6.22 -1.27 19.47
N VAL A 7 5.60 -1.20 18.29
CA VAL A 7 6.31 -0.83 17.06
C VAL A 7 6.68 0.65 17.09
N LEU A 8 5.75 1.52 17.51
CA LEU A 8 6.02 2.96 17.65
C LEU A 8 7.15 3.24 18.66
N SER A 9 7.14 2.56 19.80
CA SER A 9 8.18 2.72 20.83
C SER A 9 9.55 2.23 20.34
N ARG A 10 9.61 1.16 19.57
CA ARG A 10 10.87 0.67 18.96
C ARG A 10 11.38 1.61 17.87
N CYS A 11 10.49 2.17 17.06
CA CYS A 11 10.87 3.18 16.07
C CYS A 11 11.38 4.45 16.75
N LEU A 12 10.71 4.92 17.81
CA LEU A 12 11.16 6.07 18.61
C LEU A 12 12.51 5.80 19.29
N LEU A 13 12.73 4.59 19.79
CA LEU A 13 14.01 4.21 20.40
C LEU A 13 15.14 4.16 19.35
N LEU A 14 14.89 3.62 18.18
CA LEU A 14 15.83 3.64 17.04
C LEU A 14 16.13 5.08 16.61
N LEU A 15 15.12 5.93 16.57
CA LEU A 15 15.24 7.35 16.26
C LEU A 15 16.10 8.09 17.30
N ALA A 16 15.89 7.82 18.59
CA ALA A 16 16.68 8.40 19.66
C ALA A 16 18.15 7.94 19.59
N VAL A 17 18.40 6.68 19.25
CA VAL A 17 19.76 6.13 19.09
C VAL A 17 20.46 6.72 17.87
N VAL A 18 19.75 6.84 16.73
CA VAL A 18 20.30 7.47 15.51
C VAL A 18 20.55 8.96 15.74
N GLY A 19 19.63 9.68 16.39
CA GLY A 19 19.78 11.08 16.77
C GLY A 19 20.95 11.30 17.71
N ALA A 20 21.11 10.44 18.74
CA ALA A 20 22.23 10.51 19.68
C ALA A 20 23.59 10.20 19.00
N ALA A 21 23.61 9.24 18.04
CA ALA A 21 24.83 8.92 17.28
C ALA A 21 25.24 10.06 16.33
N LEU A 22 24.27 10.75 15.74
CA LEU A 22 24.51 11.92 14.88
C LEU A 22 25.02 13.13 15.70
N ASN A 23 24.47 13.33 16.89
CA ASN A 23 24.93 14.40 17.81
C ASN A 23 26.34 14.18 18.31
N ALA A 24 26.77 12.92 18.52
CA ALA A 24 28.10 12.60 19.05
C ALA A 24 29.24 12.91 18.07
N GLN A 25 28.95 13.12 16.77
CA GLN A 25 29.97 13.29 15.73
C GLN A 25 30.22 14.75 15.32
N GLY A 26 29.56 15.75 15.91
CA GLY A 26 29.76 17.18 15.59
C GLY A 26 29.44 17.58 14.14
N GLN A 27 28.73 16.71 13.37
CA GLN A 27 28.34 16.95 11.98
C GLN A 27 26.90 17.41 11.82
N GLN A 28 26.36 18.10 12.81
CA GLN A 28 24.93 18.41 12.97
C GLN A 28 24.33 19.28 11.86
N GLU A 29 25.11 20.10 11.19
CA GLU A 29 24.57 21.10 10.24
C GLU A 29 24.03 20.53 8.92
N ASN A 30 24.32 19.26 8.59
CA ASN A 30 23.99 18.69 7.29
C ASN A 30 22.93 17.58 7.30
N TRP A 31 22.46 17.17 8.48
CA TRP A 31 21.53 16.05 8.60
C TRP A 31 20.23 16.47 9.26
N THR A 32 19.12 16.03 8.71
CA THR A 32 17.78 16.20 9.29
C THR A 32 17.05 14.87 9.35
N LEU A 33 16.15 14.72 10.30
CA LEU A 33 15.33 13.53 10.48
C LEU A 33 13.87 13.84 10.15
N ASP A 34 13.25 12.99 9.34
CA ASP A 34 11.82 13.08 9.05
C ASP A 34 11.05 11.95 9.71
N VAL A 35 9.93 12.29 10.31
CA VAL A 35 8.86 11.35 10.66
C VAL A 35 7.71 11.54 9.68
N ARG A 36 7.24 10.44 9.09
CA ARG A 36 6.34 10.48 7.95
C ARG A 36 5.09 9.65 8.18
N LEU A 37 3.94 10.21 7.80
CA LEU A 37 2.66 9.53 7.69
C LEU A 37 2.12 9.69 6.27
N LEU A 38 1.74 8.57 5.65
CA LEU A 38 1.13 8.53 4.35
C LEU A 38 -0.24 7.86 4.45
N THR A 39 -1.24 8.52 3.92
CA THR A 39 -2.58 7.93 3.74
C THR A 39 -2.86 7.90 2.25
N SER A 40 -3.01 6.71 1.69
CA SER A 40 -3.02 6.55 0.25
C SER A 40 -4.27 5.87 -0.27
N LEU A 41 -4.52 6.13 -1.54
CA LEU A 41 -5.46 5.42 -2.38
C LEU A 41 -4.67 4.66 -3.46
N PRO A 42 -5.15 3.47 -3.88
CA PRO A 42 -4.50 2.71 -4.94
C PRO A 42 -4.55 3.45 -6.27
N LEU A 43 -3.49 3.33 -7.06
CA LEU A 43 -3.42 3.83 -8.43
C LEU A 43 -4.10 2.91 -9.44
N GLY A 44 -4.57 1.75 -8.99
CA GLY A 44 -5.18 0.74 -9.87
C GLY A 44 -6.25 1.33 -10.77
N ARG A 45 -6.24 0.94 -12.04
CA ARG A 45 -7.31 1.29 -12.99
C ARG A 45 -8.65 0.89 -12.38
N PRO A 46 -9.66 1.78 -12.41
CA PRO A 46 -11.00 1.37 -12.05
C PRO A 46 -11.38 0.20 -12.93
N ALA A 47 -12.00 -0.82 -12.35
CA ALA A 47 -12.60 -1.85 -13.17
C ALA A 47 -13.59 -1.17 -14.11
N LEU A 48 -13.48 -1.47 -15.37
CA LEU A 48 -14.54 -1.26 -16.32
C LEU A 48 -15.64 -2.29 -15.98
N GLY A 49 -16.48 -1.97 -15.02
CA GLY A 49 -17.57 -2.79 -14.56
C GLY A 49 -18.43 -1.99 -13.62
N GLU A 50 -19.67 -1.84 -13.97
CA GLU A 50 -20.69 -1.06 -13.31
C GLU A 50 -20.84 -1.41 -11.83
N GLY A 51 -21.06 -0.39 -11.03
CA GLY A 51 -21.67 -0.50 -9.72
C GLY A 51 -20.70 -0.59 -8.57
N SER A 52 -20.81 0.42 -7.73
CA SER A 52 -20.20 0.54 -6.41
C SER A 52 -18.69 0.79 -6.38
N GLY A 53 -18.26 1.98 -6.18
CA GLY A 53 -17.06 2.48 -5.50
C GLY A 53 -15.75 1.66 -5.46
N TRP A 54 -15.71 0.51 -6.07
CA TRP A 54 -14.62 -0.45 -6.09
C TRP A 54 -13.68 -0.21 -7.26
N ARG A 55 -12.44 0.04 -6.96
CA ARG A 55 -11.38 0.06 -7.97
C ARG A 55 -10.81 -1.36 -8.11
N GLY A 56 -11.53 -2.22 -8.80
CA GLY A 56 -11.09 -3.59 -9.07
C GLY A 56 -11.48 -4.00 -10.49
N GLN A 57 -10.86 -5.01 -11.10
CA GLN A 57 -11.33 -5.58 -12.36
C GLN A 57 -12.23 -6.76 -12.03
N ALA A 58 -13.35 -6.85 -12.70
CA ALA A 58 -14.18 -8.04 -12.67
C ALA A 58 -13.59 -9.10 -13.60
N LEU A 59 -13.52 -10.33 -13.15
CA LEU A 59 -13.23 -11.49 -13.97
C LEU A 59 -14.44 -12.40 -13.93
N GLN A 60 -15.09 -12.53 -15.07
CA GLN A 60 -16.08 -13.56 -15.30
C GLN A 60 -15.44 -14.60 -16.22
N ALA A 61 -15.38 -15.84 -15.78
CA ALA A 61 -15.01 -16.91 -16.66
C ALA A 61 -16.18 -17.16 -17.62
N VAL A 62 -15.90 -17.36 -18.90
CA VAL A 62 -16.89 -17.75 -19.89
C VAL A 62 -17.62 -18.99 -19.37
N ASP A 63 -18.94 -18.96 -19.34
CA ASP A 63 -19.82 -20.04 -18.85
C ASP A 63 -19.72 -20.36 -17.34
N SER A 64 -19.17 -19.46 -16.55
CA SER A 64 -19.13 -19.61 -15.09
C SER A 64 -20.22 -18.80 -14.41
N PRO A 65 -20.92 -19.36 -13.41
CA PRO A 65 -21.86 -18.63 -12.61
C PRO A 65 -21.17 -17.70 -11.56
N LEU A 66 -19.84 -17.52 -11.66
CA LEU A 66 -19.05 -16.76 -10.73
C LEU A 66 -18.49 -15.49 -11.37
N LEU A 67 -18.76 -14.36 -10.74
CA LEU A 67 -18.15 -13.07 -11.06
C LEU A 67 -17.27 -12.62 -9.89
N ALA A 68 -15.96 -12.60 -10.08
CA ALA A 68 -15.02 -12.18 -9.05
C ALA A 68 -14.43 -10.80 -9.35
N ARG A 69 -14.32 -9.98 -8.29
CA ARG A 69 -13.73 -8.63 -8.33
C ARG A 69 -12.65 -8.52 -7.29
N TRP A 70 -11.47 -8.04 -7.69
CA TRP A 70 -10.38 -7.71 -6.79
C TRP A 70 -10.25 -6.20 -6.64
N GLY A 71 -10.05 -5.74 -5.44
CA GLY A 71 -9.83 -4.33 -5.13
C GLY A 71 -8.80 -4.12 -4.03
N GLN A 72 -8.17 -2.96 -4.05
CA GLN A 72 -7.39 -2.45 -2.94
C GLN A 72 -8.16 -1.28 -2.34
N GLN A 73 -8.50 -1.35 -1.04
CA GLN A 73 -9.32 -0.33 -0.39
C GLN A 73 -8.53 0.92 -0.05
N GLY A 74 -7.31 0.75 0.37
CA GLY A 74 -6.47 1.87 0.78
C GLY A 74 -5.17 1.37 1.37
N THR A 75 -4.26 2.30 1.61
CA THR A 75 -2.94 2.01 2.13
C THR A 75 -2.62 3.04 3.21
N ARG A 76 -2.05 2.57 4.30
CA ARG A 76 -1.46 3.44 5.32
C ARG A 76 0.01 3.11 5.41
N SER A 77 0.84 4.13 5.36
CA SER A 77 2.27 3.99 5.52
C SER A 77 2.77 4.97 6.56
N TYR A 78 3.68 4.52 7.37
CA TYR A 78 4.40 5.36 8.33
C TYR A 78 5.87 4.98 8.29
N GLY A 79 6.70 5.96 8.46
CA GLY A 79 8.13 5.75 8.33
C GLY A 79 8.95 6.91 8.82
N VAL A 80 10.23 6.71 8.64
CA VAL A 80 11.25 7.68 9.00
C VAL A 80 12.23 7.81 7.85
N SER A 81 12.80 8.98 7.69
CA SER A 81 13.91 9.17 6.76
C SER A 81 14.95 10.11 7.34
N VAL A 82 16.17 9.86 6.96
CA VAL A 82 17.32 10.74 7.25
C VAL A 82 17.66 11.45 5.95
N ARG A 83 17.86 12.76 6.02
CA ARG A 83 18.25 13.57 4.87
C ARG A 83 19.65 14.13 5.09
N ARG A 84 20.43 14.16 4.02
CA ARG A 84 21.70 14.84 3.96
C ARG A 84 21.64 15.95 2.95
N ARG A 85 21.99 17.16 3.35
CA ARG A 85 22.13 18.29 2.45
C ARG A 85 23.34 18.08 1.51
N LEU A 86 23.12 18.20 0.21
CA LEU A 86 24.15 18.05 -0.83
C LEU A 86 24.53 19.39 -1.48
N GLY A 87 23.90 20.48 -1.06
CA GLY A 87 24.12 21.81 -1.61
C GLY A 87 23.05 22.79 -1.14
N PRO A 88 22.94 23.96 -1.73
CA PRO A 88 22.05 25.00 -1.27
C PRO A 88 20.56 24.62 -1.38
N ILE A 89 20.20 23.79 -2.36
CA ILE A 89 18.80 23.42 -2.63
C ILE A 89 18.54 21.92 -2.65
N GLY A 90 19.60 21.08 -2.70
CA GLY A 90 19.47 19.64 -2.88
C GLY A 90 19.72 18.84 -1.61
N GLN A 91 18.95 17.79 -1.43
CA GLN A 91 19.05 16.87 -0.29
C GLN A 91 18.91 15.43 -0.79
N LEU A 92 19.71 14.51 -0.25
CA LEU A 92 19.54 13.08 -0.45
C LEU A 92 18.87 12.48 0.77
N ALA A 93 17.74 11.82 0.57
CA ALA A 93 16.97 11.22 1.64
C ALA A 93 17.00 9.69 1.54
N PHE A 94 17.21 9.03 2.68
CA PHE A 94 17.13 7.59 2.85
C PHE A 94 16.05 7.30 3.88
N GLY A 95 15.10 6.45 3.54
CA GLY A 95 13.97 6.18 4.41
C GLY A 95 13.75 4.70 4.66
N PHE A 96 12.94 4.46 5.69
CA PHE A 96 12.33 3.17 5.97
C PHE A 96 10.86 3.41 6.31
N GLU A 97 9.97 2.75 5.58
CA GLU A 97 8.53 2.90 5.73
C GLU A 97 7.90 1.52 5.89
N GLN A 98 6.95 1.39 6.80
CA GLN A 98 6.05 0.25 6.86
C GLN A 98 4.74 0.61 6.18
N THR A 99 4.33 -0.18 5.22
CA THR A 99 3.11 0.01 4.44
C THR A 99 2.13 -1.12 4.71
N ARG A 100 0.88 -0.78 5.00
CA ARG A 100 -0.23 -1.74 5.15
C ARG A 100 -1.26 -1.49 4.08
N ARG A 101 -1.49 -2.50 3.24
CA ARG A 101 -2.50 -2.49 2.18
C ARG A 101 -3.65 -3.40 2.57
N ILE A 102 -4.86 -2.91 2.41
CA ILE A 102 -6.07 -3.72 2.58
C ILE A 102 -6.54 -4.10 1.19
N TRP A 103 -6.48 -5.37 0.92
CA TRP A 103 -7.00 -5.97 -0.30
C TRP A 103 -8.34 -6.63 -0.03
N THR A 104 -9.15 -6.71 -1.07
CA THR A 104 -10.45 -7.37 -1.02
C THR A 104 -10.65 -8.19 -2.29
N VAL A 105 -11.25 -9.34 -2.14
CA VAL A 105 -11.92 -10.06 -3.23
C VAL A 105 -13.39 -10.20 -2.88
N GLU A 106 -14.24 -9.89 -3.85
CA GLU A 106 -15.67 -10.07 -3.78
C GLU A 106 -16.09 -10.98 -4.91
N ALA A 107 -16.83 -12.02 -4.61
CA ALA A 107 -17.32 -12.98 -5.58
C ALA A 107 -18.83 -13.09 -5.49
N ASP A 108 -19.50 -12.79 -6.60
CA ASP A 108 -20.92 -12.97 -6.79
C ASP A 108 -21.17 -14.33 -7.46
N TRP A 109 -22.00 -15.14 -6.86
CA TRP A 109 -22.47 -16.37 -7.42
C TRP A 109 -23.83 -16.17 -8.06
N MET A 110 -23.89 -16.34 -9.38
CA MET A 110 -25.08 -16.11 -10.19
C MET A 110 -25.54 -17.42 -10.79
N PRO A 111 -26.82 -17.85 -10.57
CA PRO A 111 -27.31 -19.13 -11.11
C PRO A 111 -27.41 -19.12 -12.65
N ALA A 112 -27.55 -17.95 -13.25
CA ALA A 112 -27.54 -17.76 -14.68
C ALA A 112 -26.79 -16.48 -15.06
N VAL A 113 -26.24 -16.41 -16.27
CA VAL A 113 -25.56 -15.22 -16.81
C VAL A 113 -26.54 -14.04 -16.76
N ASN A 114 -26.12 -12.91 -16.19
CA ASN A 114 -26.92 -11.70 -16.00
C ASN A 114 -28.11 -11.82 -15.03
N SER A 115 -28.19 -12.87 -14.22
CA SER A 115 -29.15 -12.93 -13.12
C SER A 115 -28.67 -12.17 -11.89
N ALA A 116 -29.60 -11.88 -10.97
CA ALA A 116 -29.21 -11.37 -9.65
C ALA A 116 -28.33 -12.40 -8.91
N PRO A 117 -27.32 -11.98 -8.15
CA PRO A 117 -26.47 -12.90 -7.41
C PRO A 117 -27.31 -13.65 -6.36
N LEU A 118 -27.14 -14.96 -6.32
CA LEU A 118 -27.71 -15.82 -5.28
C LEU A 118 -27.01 -15.61 -3.94
N SER A 119 -25.70 -15.39 -4.01
CA SER A 119 -24.85 -15.13 -2.85
C SER A 119 -23.67 -14.26 -3.26
N THR A 120 -23.27 -13.35 -2.36
CA THR A 120 -22.04 -12.55 -2.49
C THR A 120 -21.15 -12.87 -1.32
N VAL A 121 -19.93 -13.31 -1.60
CA VAL A 121 -18.89 -13.56 -0.59
C VAL A 121 -17.78 -12.53 -0.75
N ARG A 122 -17.48 -11.84 0.35
CA ARG A 122 -16.41 -10.87 0.41
C ARG A 122 -15.34 -11.32 1.40
N MET A 123 -14.09 -11.26 0.98
CA MET A 123 -12.91 -11.53 1.79
C MET A 123 -11.97 -10.32 1.76
N ASP A 124 -11.58 -9.87 2.95
CA ASP A 124 -10.59 -8.81 3.12
C ASP A 124 -9.33 -9.38 3.76
N TRP A 125 -8.17 -8.95 3.29
CA TRP A 125 -6.89 -9.30 3.92
C TRP A 125 -5.93 -8.13 3.93
N ILE A 126 -5.02 -8.15 4.89
CA ILE A 126 -4.04 -7.10 5.08
C ILE A 126 -2.67 -7.65 4.69
N VAL A 127 -2.00 -6.91 3.81
CA VAL A 127 -0.60 -7.15 3.47
C VAL A 127 0.25 -6.06 4.06
N ALA A 128 1.22 -6.45 4.88
CA ALA A 128 2.26 -5.55 5.37
C ALA A 128 3.51 -5.70 4.49
N SER A 129 4.08 -4.59 4.10
CA SER A 129 5.36 -4.51 3.39
C SER A 129 6.24 -3.43 3.99
N TYR A 130 7.51 -3.47 3.65
CA TYR A 130 8.49 -2.48 4.07
C TYR A 130 9.09 -1.83 2.84
N SER A 131 9.20 -0.51 2.83
CA SER A 131 9.81 0.23 1.72
C SER A 131 11.06 0.95 2.18
N MET A 132 12.04 0.98 1.31
CA MET A 132 13.29 1.74 1.47
C MET A 132 13.39 2.76 0.34
N PRO A 133 12.84 3.96 0.51
CA PRO A 133 12.98 5.04 -0.46
C PRO A 133 14.39 5.65 -0.40
N ILE A 134 14.96 5.88 -1.58
CA ILE A 134 16.16 6.68 -1.79
C ILE A 134 15.76 7.79 -2.74
N LEU A 135 15.62 9.00 -2.21
CA LEU A 135 15.05 10.13 -2.93
C LEU A 135 16.01 11.31 -2.93
N TYR A 136 16.13 11.94 -4.08
CA TYR A 136 16.67 13.28 -4.18
C TYR A 136 15.54 14.29 -4.02
N ARG A 137 15.69 15.25 -3.12
CA ARG A 137 14.71 16.28 -2.80
C ARG A 137 15.30 17.67 -3.05
N THR A 138 14.45 18.57 -3.51
CA THR A 138 14.78 19.99 -3.67
C THR A 138 13.72 20.82 -2.97
N GLU A 139 14.14 21.95 -2.41
CA GLU A 139 13.25 22.91 -1.78
C GLU A 139 13.55 24.32 -2.30
N VAL A 140 12.49 25.05 -2.63
CA VAL A 140 12.57 26.43 -3.15
C VAL A 140 11.69 27.31 -2.27
N THR A 141 12.22 28.43 -1.78
CA THR A 141 11.49 29.40 -0.98
C THR A 141 10.39 30.05 -1.81
N LEU A 142 9.16 29.99 -1.36
CA LEU A 142 8.00 30.64 -1.98
C LEU A 142 7.71 31.99 -1.32
N ALA A 143 7.80 32.06 0.00
CA ALA A 143 7.58 33.22 0.82
C ALA A 143 8.31 33.03 2.16
N PRO A 144 8.46 34.08 3.00
CA PRO A 144 9.02 33.91 4.34
C PRO A 144 8.27 32.81 5.15
N GLY A 145 9.02 31.83 5.62
CA GLY A 145 8.50 30.67 6.36
C GLY A 145 7.79 29.60 5.53
N TRP A 146 7.83 29.69 4.17
CA TRP A 146 7.20 28.74 3.28
C TRP A 146 8.11 28.30 2.14
N ARG A 147 8.23 26.99 1.93
CA ARG A 147 9.01 26.39 0.83
C ARG A 147 8.14 25.44 0.02
N LEU A 148 8.41 25.36 -1.28
CA LEU A 148 7.92 24.27 -2.13
C LEU A 148 8.97 23.18 -2.16
N GLY A 149 8.59 21.98 -1.79
CA GLY A 149 9.44 20.81 -1.82
C GLY A 149 9.02 19.86 -2.94
N ALA A 150 9.98 19.36 -3.71
CA ALA A 150 9.78 18.31 -4.68
C ALA A 150 10.84 17.23 -4.50
N GLY A 151 10.50 15.99 -4.81
CA GLY A 151 11.44 14.87 -4.68
C GLY A 151 11.15 13.76 -5.67
N GLY A 152 12.22 13.02 -6.02
CA GLY A 152 12.12 11.88 -6.89
C GLY A 152 13.26 10.90 -6.68
N GLY A 153 13.01 9.63 -6.96
CA GLY A 153 14.04 8.60 -6.84
C GLY A 153 13.50 7.19 -6.92
N VAL A 154 14.22 6.25 -6.35
CA VAL A 154 13.89 4.83 -6.37
C VAL A 154 13.37 4.37 -5.01
N VAL A 155 12.49 3.38 -5.05
CA VAL A 155 11.93 2.76 -3.85
C VAL A 155 12.07 1.25 -4.01
N MET A 156 12.72 0.62 -3.05
CA MET A 156 12.72 -0.83 -2.92
C MET A 156 11.64 -1.23 -1.92
N GLU A 157 10.74 -2.10 -2.32
CA GLU A 157 9.70 -2.65 -1.46
C GLU A 157 9.97 -4.11 -1.15
N ILE A 158 9.90 -4.47 0.13
CA ILE A 158 10.13 -5.81 0.68
C ILE A 158 8.80 -6.39 1.11
N LEU A 159 8.50 -7.58 0.62
CA LEU A 159 7.29 -8.34 0.91
C LEU A 159 7.64 -9.57 1.75
N PRO A 160 7.40 -9.54 3.07
CA PRO A 160 7.85 -10.61 3.95
C PRO A 160 7.09 -11.92 3.75
N THR A 161 5.80 -11.86 3.39
CA THR A 161 4.92 -13.03 3.37
C THR A 161 4.03 -13.08 2.13
N ASN A 162 3.60 -14.30 1.78
CA ASN A 162 2.41 -14.53 0.98
C ASN A 162 1.17 -14.31 1.85
N ALA A 163 0.01 -14.11 1.24
CA ALA A 163 -1.25 -13.99 1.97
C ALA A 163 -2.23 -15.07 1.49
N PHE A 164 -2.91 -15.68 2.46
CA PHE A 164 -3.94 -16.69 2.23
C PHE A 164 -5.18 -16.32 3.03
N VAL A 165 -6.33 -16.41 2.40
CA VAL A 165 -7.62 -16.18 3.05
C VAL A 165 -8.67 -17.10 2.46
N SER A 166 -9.54 -17.63 3.31
CA SER A 166 -10.65 -18.48 2.90
C SER A 166 -11.96 -18.03 3.55
N LYS A 167 -13.06 -18.22 2.85
CA LYS A 167 -14.39 -17.95 3.36
C LYS A 167 -15.41 -18.81 2.64
N SER A 168 -16.42 -19.25 3.35
CA SER A 168 -17.58 -19.96 2.79
C SER A 168 -18.87 -19.23 3.13
N SER A 169 -19.86 -19.40 2.26
CA SER A 169 -21.24 -18.94 2.45
C SER A 169 -22.18 -20.06 2.05
N GLU A 170 -23.22 -20.26 2.84
CA GLU A 170 -24.28 -21.21 2.55
C GLU A 170 -25.61 -20.46 2.42
N VAL A 171 -26.33 -20.72 1.34
CA VAL A 171 -27.65 -20.14 1.07
C VAL A 171 -28.56 -21.21 0.51
N SER A 172 -29.63 -21.53 1.24
CA SER A 172 -30.67 -22.50 0.81
C SER A 172 -30.11 -23.87 0.40
N GLY A 173 -29.14 -24.39 1.17
CA GLY A 173 -28.50 -25.67 0.90
C GLY A 173 -27.46 -25.66 -0.24
N ASN A 174 -27.18 -24.48 -0.79
CA ASN A 174 -26.11 -24.27 -1.75
C ASN A 174 -24.90 -23.68 -1.05
N VAL A 175 -23.70 -24.18 -1.30
CA VAL A 175 -22.46 -23.72 -0.66
C VAL A 175 -21.55 -23.11 -1.71
N LEU A 176 -21.02 -21.93 -1.40
CA LEU A 176 -19.92 -21.30 -2.12
C LEU A 176 -18.73 -21.18 -1.17
N ALA A 177 -17.66 -21.88 -1.44
CA ALA A 177 -16.38 -21.78 -0.74
C ALA A 177 -15.36 -21.08 -1.62
N LEU A 178 -14.67 -20.09 -1.06
CA LEU A 178 -13.64 -19.31 -1.73
C LEU A 178 -12.33 -19.44 -0.98
N GLU A 179 -11.26 -19.73 -1.70
CA GLU A 179 -9.89 -19.72 -1.19
C GLU A 179 -9.06 -18.76 -2.05
N HIS A 180 -8.50 -17.73 -1.44
CA HIS A 180 -7.65 -16.79 -2.14
C HIS A 180 -6.22 -16.89 -1.63
N SER A 181 -5.27 -16.99 -2.57
CA SER A 181 -3.85 -16.89 -2.33
C SER A 181 -3.24 -15.70 -3.07
N SER A 182 -2.42 -14.93 -2.38
CA SER A 182 -1.57 -13.90 -2.98
C SER A 182 -0.13 -14.35 -2.88
N LEU A 183 0.41 -14.83 -3.99
CA LEU A 183 1.77 -15.34 -4.08
C LEU A 183 2.70 -14.24 -4.56
N ARG A 184 3.74 -13.94 -3.79
CA ARG A 184 4.78 -13.00 -4.22
C ARG A 184 5.68 -13.64 -5.28
N TYR A 185 6.00 -12.90 -6.34
CA TYR A 185 6.98 -13.38 -7.33
C TYR A 185 8.40 -13.41 -6.76
N ASN A 186 8.78 -12.33 -6.02
CA ASN A 186 10.05 -12.22 -5.30
C ASN A 186 9.80 -11.53 -3.97
N TRP A 187 10.77 -11.61 -3.07
CA TRP A 187 10.70 -10.96 -1.76
C TRP A 187 10.87 -9.42 -1.84
N ASN A 188 11.44 -8.89 -2.93
CA ASN A 188 11.64 -7.46 -3.16
C ASN A 188 11.04 -7.02 -4.50
N ARG A 189 10.67 -5.76 -4.57
CA ARG A 189 10.15 -5.07 -5.75
C ARG A 189 10.78 -3.68 -5.83
N TRP A 190 10.96 -3.22 -7.05
CA TRP A 190 11.44 -1.89 -7.32
C TRP A 190 10.34 -1.02 -7.88
N GLY A 191 10.37 0.23 -7.51
CA GLY A 191 9.46 1.26 -7.98
C GLY A 191 10.13 2.62 -7.99
N MET A 192 9.33 3.61 -8.33
CA MET A 192 9.73 5.01 -8.27
C MET A 192 9.04 5.70 -7.09
N GLY A 193 9.68 6.73 -6.55
CA GLY A 193 9.10 7.64 -5.59
C GLY A 193 9.07 9.03 -6.17
N LEU A 194 7.90 9.67 -6.22
CA LEU A 194 7.74 11.07 -6.57
C LEU A 194 7.00 11.79 -5.45
N GLU A 195 7.43 12.99 -5.11
CA GLU A 195 6.88 13.77 -4.01
C GLU A 195 6.80 15.23 -4.40
N LEU A 196 5.71 15.88 -4.00
CA LEU A 196 5.51 17.32 -4.16
C LEU A 196 4.69 17.84 -2.99
N GLY A 197 5.10 18.95 -2.39
CA GLY A 197 4.35 19.52 -1.28
C GLY A 197 4.90 20.86 -0.81
N ILE A 198 4.22 21.40 0.17
CA ILE A 198 4.56 22.67 0.81
C ILE A 198 5.17 22.37 2.17
N VAL A 199 6.24 23.04 2.49
CA VAL A 199 6.93 22.99 3.78
C VAL A 199 6.72 24.31 4.48
N ARG A 200 6.19 24.27 5.70
CA ARG A 200 6.13 25.41 6.61
C ARG A 200 7.27 25.29 7.62
N GLU A 201 8.09 26.31 7.69
CA GLU A 201 9.18 26.40 8.63
C GLU A 201 8.66 26.64 10.07
N GLY A 202 9.24 25.96 11.03
CA GLY A 202 9.04 26.14 12.47
C GLY A 202 10.35 26.31 13.19
N GLU A 203 10.31 26.64 14.48
CA GLU A 203 11.53 26.87 15.28
C GLU A 203 12.31 25.56 15.50
N ASP A 204 11.62 24.49 15.93
CA ASP A 204 12.25 23.20 16.25
C ASP A 204 12.04 22.14 15.16
N ALA A 205 11.01 22.32 14.33
CA ALA A 205 10.64 21.38 13.30
C ALA A 205 9.83 22.04 12.18
N ASP A 206 10.03 21.56 10.95
CA ASP A 206 9.22 21.96 9.80
C ASP A 206 8.08 20.98 9.55
N LEU A 207 6.95 21.49 9.10
CA LEU A 207 5.80 20.68 8.68
C LEU A 207 5.71 20.63 7.16
N HIS A 208 5.80 19.44 6.58
CA HIS A 208 5.54 19.21 5.16
C HIS A 208 4.14 18.60 4.97
N ILE A 209 3.38 19.16 4.04
CA ILE A 209 2.10 18.62 3.58
C ILE A 209 2.12 18.57 2.06
N GLY A 210 1.85 17.40 1.48
CA GLY A 210 1.94 17.23 0.04
C GLY A 210 1.35 15.94 -0.48
N GLY A 211 1.71 15.60 -1.70
CA GLY A 211 1.37 14.36 -2.36
C GLY A 211 2.60 13.49 -2.59
N ALA A 212 2.43 12.20 -2.51
CA ALA A 212 3.43 11.21 -2.88
C ALA A 212 2.85 10.21 -3.87
N LEU A 213 3.65 9.82 -4.86
CA LEU A 213 3.32 8.83 -5.87
C LEU A 213 4.35 7.71 -5.81
N ARG A 214 3.88 6.46 -5.75
CA ARG A 214 4.71 5.26 -5.65
C ARG A 214 4.32 4.23 -6.74
N PRO A 215 4.63 4.48 -8.02
CA PRO A 215 4.44 3.49 -9.05
C PRO A 215 5.46 2.35 -8.88
N LEU A 216 4.99 1.12 -8.91
CA LEU A 216 5.84 -0.06 -8.94
C LEU A 216 6.10 -0.49 -10.38
N ILE A 217 7.32 -0.91 -10.67
CA ILE A 217 7.73 -1.39 -12.00
C ILE A 217 7.13 -2.78 -12.26
N GLN A 218 6.93 -3.55 -11.19
CA GLN A 218 6.41 -4.91 -11.24
C GLN A 218 5.25 -5.09 -10.27
N PRO A 219 4.26 -5.94 -10.57
CA PRO A 219 3.17 -6.22 -9.64
C PRO A 219 3.70 -6.87 -8.35
N LEU A 220 2.98 -6.63 -7.25
CA LEU A 220 3.35 -7.18 -5.94
C LEU A 220 3.13 -8.69 -5.88
N PHE A 221 1.95 -9.14 -6.33
CA PHE A 221 1.51 -10.52 -6.18
C PHE A 221 0.89 -11.05 -7.46
N GLN A 222 0.94 -12.36 -7.59
CA GLN A 222 -0.03 -13.13 -8.35
C GLN A 222 -1.13 -13.57 -7.37
N GLY A 223 -2.33 -13.06 -7.59
CA GLY A 223 -3.52 -13.47 -6.86
C GLY A 223 -4.19 -14.63 -7.57
N GLU A 224 -4.51 -15.70 -6.83
CA GLU A 224 -5.27 -16.84 -7.30
C GLU A 224 -6.49 -17.00 -6.41
N LEU A 225 -7.66 -17.16 -7.02
CA LEU A 225 -8.91 -17.43 -6.37
C LEU A 225 -9.41 -18.79 -6.83
N GLU A 226 -9.47 -19.73 -5.91
CA GLU A 226 -10.18 -20.98 -6.10
C GLU A 226 -11.59 -20.82 -5.54
N ALA A 227 -12.59 -21.06 -6.38
CA ALA A 227 -13.97 -21.08 -5.99
C ALA A 227 -14.52 -22.50 -6.17
N ARG A 228 -15.16 -23.02 -5.14
CA ARG A 228 -15.85 -24.30 -5.13
C ARG A 228 -17.31 -24.06 -4.77
N TRP A 229 -18.23 -24.63 -5.54
CA TRP A 229 -19.65 -24.49 -5.26
C TRP A 229 -20.39 -25.78 -5.54
N ASN A 230 -21.52 -25.97 -4.83
CA ASN A 230 -22.51 -26.98 -5.13
C ASN A 230 -23.91 -26.35 -5.24
N VAL A 231 -24.76 -26.97 -6.02
CA VAL A 231 -26.16 -26.60 -6.16
C VAL A 231 -26.99 -27.80 -5.69
N GLY A 232 -27.59 -27.67 -4.49
CA GLY A 232 -28.33 -28.78 -3.87
C GLY A 232 -27.42 -29.98 -3.55
N GLN A 233 -27.81 -31.17 -4.00
CA GLN A 233 -27.05 -32.42 -3.79
C GLN A 233 -26.17 -32.78 -4.99
N SER A 234 -25.95 -31.85 -5.92
CA SER A 234 -25.09 -32.07 -7.10
C SER A 234 -23.60 -32.11 -6.73
N ASP A 235 -22.78 -32.64 -7.64
CA ASP A 235 -21.34 -32.67 -7.49
C ASP A 235 -20.75 -31.26 -7.31
N VAL A 236 -19.67 -31.20 -6.54
CA VAL A 236 -18.94 -29.95 -6.32
C VAL A 236 -18.25 -29.50 -7.61
N SER A 237 -18.61 -28.33 -8.06
CA SER A 237 -17.91 -27.66 -9.17
C SER A 237 -16.82 -26.77 -8.62
N SER A 238 -15.72 -26.62 -9.36
CA SER A 238 -14.62 -25.74 -8.97
C SER A 238 -14.09 -24.93 -10.14
N ARG A 239 -13.54 -23.75 -9.84
CA ARG A 239 -12.90 -22.86 -10.82
C ARG A 239 -11.76 -22.11 -10.18
N ASN A 240 -10.67 -21.96 -10.94
CA ASN A 240 -9.53 -21.15 -10.55
C ASN A 240 -9.47 -19.90 -11.43
N LEU A 241 -9.33 -18.75 -10.79
CA LEU A 241 -9.14 -17.45 -11.41
C LEU A 241 -7.81 -16.89 -10.95
N ALA A 242 -6.96 -16.46 -11.88
CA ALA A 242 -5.66 -15.87 -11.54
C ALA A 242 -5.58 -14.42 -12.01
N ARG A 243 -4.88 -13.60 -11.22
CA ARG A 243 -4.71 -12.18 -11.50
C ARG A 243 -3.43 -11.61 -10.91
N THR A 244 -2.83 -10.65 -11.62
CA THR A 244 -1.76 -9.82 -11.06
C THR A 244 -2.32 -8.70 -10.21
N LEU A 245 -1.76 -8.54 -9.00
CA LEU A 245 -2.13 -7.48 -8.05
C LEU A 245 -1.03 -6.42 -8.05
N ASP A 246 -1.35 -5.26 -8.66
CA ASP A 246 -0.47 -4.09 -8.65
C ASP A 246 -0.60 -3.37 -7.30
N GLY A 247 0.53 -3.03 -6.73
CA GLY A 247 0.60 -2.31 -5.46
C GLY A 247 0.94 -0.84 -5.59
N SER A 248 0.91 -0.28 -6.80
CA SER A 248 1.14 1.15 -7.01
C SER A 248 0.09 2.01 -6.33
N TRP A 249 0.51 3.15 -5.76
CA TRP A 249 -0.38 4.02 -5.00
C TRP A 249 0.05 5.48 -5.04
N TRP A 250 -0.89 6.38 -4.73
CA TRP A 250 -0.64 7.78 -4.42
C TRP A 250 -1.17 8.10 -3.02
N ALA A 251 -0.61 9.08 -2.35
CA ALA A 251 -0.97 9.41 -0.98
C ALA A 251 -0.96 10.90 -0.70
N LEU A 252 -1.75 11.30 0.28
CA LEU A 252 -1.47 12.48 1.08
C LEU A 252 -0.24 12.16 1.95
N ASP A 253 0.74 13.04 1.92
CA ASP A 253 2.02 12.92 2.60
C ASP A 253 2.15 14.02 3.66
N ILE A 254 2.24 13.62 4.90
CA ILE A 254 2.46 14.52 6.03
C ILE A 254 3.77 14.12 6.68
N ARG A 255 4.69 15.09 6.85
CA ARG A 255 5.99 14.87 7.49
C ARG A 255 6.28 15.95 8.51
N LEU A 256 6.87 15.53 9.60
CA LEU A 256 7.54 16.38 10.55
C LEU A 256 9.06 16.23 10.33
N ILE A 257 9.72 17.34 10.06
CA ILE A 257 11.15 17.43 9.76
C ILE A 257 11.83 18.02 10.99
N LEU A 258 12.64 17.23 11.68
CA LEU A 258 13.33 17.62 12.91
C LEU A 258 14.75 18.11 12.55
N HIS A 259 15.14 19.25 13.13
CA HIS A 259 16.44 19.88 12.97
C HIS A 259 17.42 19.47 14.04
#